data_978b2d76c7308141b8cae0cb1abdc1d8
#
_entry.id   978b2d76c7308141b8cae0cb1abdc1d8
#
_cell.length_a   1.000
_cell.length_b   1.000
_cell.length_c   1.000
_cell.angle_alpha   90.00
_cell.angle_beta   90.00
_cell.angle_gamma   90.00
#
_symmetry.space_group_name_H-M   'P 1'
#
loop_
_entity.id
_entity.type
_entity.pdbx_description
1 polymer ?
#
loop_
_entity_poly.entity_id
_entity_poly.type
_entity_poly.pdbx_seq_one_letter_code
_entity_poly.pdbx_strand_id
1 'polypeptide(L)'
;MMDQLKKEWLKSEEQQKNFTGWDFSYLDGKWSCEEPPWDYRELVLNYLTPTMSLLDMGTGGGELLQTFNHPYEQTAVTEGYPPNYQLLLQTLDPQGVTVKFVGEEDVLDFPDDSFDLVINSHESFAVAEVKRVLKPDGLFISQQVGDFNGLNLASRLMPEVRXXCDEAYLNQQFFDMDSLIFYVRTIEWEYPGFTVEKNFKELLGLYEELKRHGTIYNLQHRFAFVARNTK
;
A
#
# COMPACT_ATOMS: atom_id res chain seq x y z
N MET A 1 10.36 30.48 -16.58
CA MET A 1 9.85 30.03 -15.26
C MET A 1 9.03 28.75 -15.38
N MET A 2 7.92 28.71 -16.14
CA MET A 2 7.10 27.52 -16.30
C MET A 2 7.88 26.33 -16.86
N ASP A 3 8.73 26.54 -17.88
CA ASP A 3 9.55 25.46 -18.45
C ASP A 3 10.54 24.89 -17.42
N GLN A 4 11.05 25.72 -16.52
CA GLN A 4 11.97 25.28 -15.47
C GLN A 4 11.24 24.42 -14.43
N LEU A 5 10.05 24.86 -13.99
CA LEU A 5 9.20 24.10 -13.07
C LEU A 5 8.87 22.72 -13.66
N LYS A 6 8.44 22.68 -14.92
CA LYS A 6 8.12 21.42 -15.59
C LYS A 6 9.33 20.48 -15.62
N LYS A 7 10.54 21.00 -15.90
CA LYS A 7 11.76 20.19 -15.90
C LYS A 7 12.08 19.63 -14.52
N GLU A 8 11.84 20.41 -13.47
CA GLU A 8 12.04 19.96 -12.09
C GLU A 8 11.07 18.82 -11.76
N TRP A 9 9.78 19.01 -12.07
CA TRP A 9 8.75 17.99 -11.80
C TRP A 9 8.96 16.71 -12.61
N LEU A 10 9.46 16.81 -13.85
CA LEU A 10 9.83 15.61 -14.64
C LEU A 10 10.97 14.83 -13.99
N LYS A 11 11.89 15.50 -13.28
CA LYS A 11 12.93 14.81 -12.50
C LYS A 11 12.32 14.04 -11.34
N SER A 12 11.34 14.62 -10.64
CA SER A 12 10.64 13.94 -9.55
C SER A 12 9.92 12.69 -10.07
N GLU A 13 9.24 12.81 -11.21
CA GLU A 13 8.59 11.67 -11.86
C GLU A 13 9.62 10.57 -12.22
N GLU A 14 10.81 10.94 -12.68
CA GLU A 14 11.87 9.99 -13.03
C GLU A 14 12.44 9.28 -11.80
N GLN A 15 12.52 9.99 -10.66
CA GLN A 15 13.05 9.41 -9.41
C GLN A 15 12.19 8.26 -8.90
N GLN A 16 10.86 8.34 -9.11
CA GLN A 16 9.94 7.28 -8.67
C GLN A 16 10.27 5.93 -9.31
N LYS A 17 10.87 5.90 -10.48
CA LYS A 17 11.24 4.65 -11.17
C LYS A 17 12.22 3.78 -10.37
N ASN A 18 12.90 4.36 -9.37
CA ASN A 18 13.82 3.63 -8.51
C ASN A 18 13.16 3.11 -7.22
N PHE A 19 11.83 3.33 -7.07
CA PHE A 19 11.08 2.90 -5.89
C PHE A 19 11.03 1.37 -5.82
N THR A 20 11.40 0.80 -4.68
CA THR A 20 11.33 -0.64 -4.40
C THR A 20 10.96 -0.84 -2.92
N GLY A 21 10.39 -1.95 -2.61
CA GLY A 21 9.84 -2.20 -1.28
C GLY A 21 8.57 -1.37 -1.11
N TRP A 22 8.23 -1.03 0.13
CA TRP A 22 7.16 -0.09 0.44
C TRP A 22 7.74 1.03 1.32
N ASP A 23 8.95 1.51 0.94
CA ASP A 23 9.74 2.47 1.70
C ASP A 23 9.45 3.90 1.22
N PHE A 24 8.68 4.64 2.00
CA PHE A 24 8.34 6.04 1.74
C PHE A 24 9.28 7.04 2.45
N SER A 25 10.44 6.60 2.95
CA SER A 25 11.39 7.48 3.66
C SER A 25 11.84 8.69 2.81
N TYR A 26 11.79 8.58 1.48
CA TYR A 26 12.04 9.71 0.59
C TYR A 26 11.13 10.92 0.89
N LEU A 27 9.94 10.65 1.43
CA LEU A 27 8.95 11.69 1.73
C LEU A 27 9.10 12.29 3.14
N ASP A 28 10.05 11.80 3.95
CA ASP A 28 10.24 12.27 5.33
C ASP A 28 10.48 13.78 5.38
N GLY A 29 9.67 14.46 6.20
CA GLY A 29 9.72 15.91 6.35
C GLY A 29 9.07 16.70 5.22
N LYS A 30 8.61 16.01 4.16
CA LYS A 30 8.00 16.65 2.96
C LYS A 30 6.49 16.41 2.91
N TRP A 31 5.97 15.49 3.71
CA TRP A 31 4.55 15.17 3.81
C TRP A 31 4.19 14.88 5.25
N SER A 32 2.91 14.83 5.53
CA SER A 32 2.39 14.26 6.77
C SER A 32 1.06 13.56 6.49
N CYS A 33 0.79 12.52 7.25
CA CYS A 33 -0.49 11.82 7.21
C CYS A 33 -0.83 11.45 8.65
N GLU A 34 -2.09 11.63 9.04
CA GLU A 34 -2.56 11.19 10.36
C GLU A 34 -2.52 9.68 10.43
N GLU A 35 -2.17 9.14 11.58
CA GLU A 35 -2.23 7.71 11.82
C GLU A 35 -3.69 7.26 11.96
N PRO A 36 -4.03 6.06 11.50
CA PRO A 36 -5.37 5.52 11.76
C PRO A 36 -5.57 5.32 13.27
N PRO A 37 -6.83 5.26 13.75
CA PRO A 37 -7.11 5.12 15.18
C PRO A 37 -6.81 3.72 15.73
N TRP A 38 -6.20 2.86 14.94
CA TRP A 38 -5.73 1.53 15.36
C TRP A 38 -4.26 1.38 14.98
N ASP A 39 -3.55 0.56 15.75
CA ASP A 39 -2.21 0.09 15.40
C ASP A 39 -2.38 -1.30 14.77
N TYR A 40 -2.15 -1.41 13.47
CA TYR A 40 -2.34 -2.67 12.75
C TYR A 40 -1.37 -3.75 13.24
N ARG A 41 -0.12 -3.37 13.54
CA ARG A 41 0.85 -4.30 14.10
C ARG A 41 0.35 -4.90 15.42
N GLU A 42 -0.12 -4.05 16.33
CA GLU A 42 -0.68 -4.50 17.61
C GLU A 42 -1.95 -5.34 17.40
N LEU A 43 -2.79 -4.95 16.41
CA LEU A 43 -3.97 -5.74 16.08
C LEU A 43 -3.57 -7.17 15.69
N VAL A 44 -2.58 -7.34 14.81
CA VAL A 44 -2.09 -8.67 14.41
C VAL A 44 -1.52 -9.43 15.61
N LEU A 45 -0.67 -8.78 16.40
CA LEU A 45 -0.01 -9.40 17.56
C LEU A 45 -0.99 -9.86 18.65
N ASN A 46 -2.18 -9.28 18.72
CA ASN A 46 -3.22 -9.75 19.67
C ASN A 46 -3.74 -11.15 19.32
N TYR A 47 -3.53 -11.62 18.10
CA TYR A 47 -4.01 -12.90 17.63
C TYR A 47 -2.89 -13.88 17.25
N LEU A 48 -1.73 -13.37 16.82
CA LEU A 48 -0.63 -14.19 16.31
C LEU A 48 0.10 -14.88 17.48
N THR A 49 0.27 -16.19 17.37
CA THR A 49 1.10 -16.97 18.31
C THR A 49 2.25 -17.65 17.57
N PRO A 50 3.38 -17.95 18.25
CA PRO A 50 4.56 -18.49 17.56
C PRO A 50 4.37 -19.83 16.86
N THR A 51 3.28 -20.55 17.13
CA THR A 51 3.02 -21.88 16.53
C THR A 51 2.08 -21.82 15.34
N MET A 52 1.52 -20.66 15.04
CA MET A 52 0.60 -20.48 13.92
C MET A 52 1.32 -20.50 12.58
N SER A 53 0.66 -21.07 11.56
CA SER A 53 1.07 -20.87 10.16
C SER A 53 0.52 -19.53 9.70
N LEU A 54 1.40 -18.60 9.35
CA LEU A 54 1.07 -17.22 8.96
C LEU A 54 1.23 -17.03 7.46
N LEU A 55 0.25 -16.38 6.81
CA LEU A 55 0.40 -15.86 5.45
C LEU A 55 0.25 -14.34 5.50
N ASP A 56 1.24 -13.62 4.98
CA ASP A 56 1.18 -12.16 4.78
C ASP A 56 1.00 -11.87 3.28
N MET A 57 -0.16 -11.33 2.91
CA MET A 57 -0.52 -11.08 1.51
C MET A 57 -0.12 -9.65 1.12
N GLY A 58 0.64 -9.52 0.02
CA GLY A 58 1.12 -8.23 -0.44
C GLY A 58 2.12 -7.61 0.51
N THR A 59 3.12 -8.40 0.91
CA THR A 59 4.04 -8.03 2.00
C THR A 59 4.98 -6.85 1.68
N GLY A 60 5.03 -6.40 0.39
CA GLY A 60 5.95 -5.35 -0.02
C GLY A 60 7.40 -5.84 0.05
N GLY A 61 8.23 -5.11 0.76
CA GLY A 61 9.62 -5.54 1.03
C GLY A 61 9.76 -6.40 2.28
N GLY A 62 8.64 -6.69 2.98
CA GLY A 62 8.66 -7.46 4.23
C GLY A 62 8.93 -6.61 5.47
N GLU A 63 8.89 -5.29 5.35
CA GLU A 63 9.24 -4.39 6.46
C GLU A 63 8.33 -4.61 7.67
N LEU A 64 7.02 -4.61 7.45
CA LEU A 64 6.06 -4.84 8.53
C LEU A 64 6.15 -6.27 9.07
N LEU A 65 6.22 -7.26 8.17
CA LEU A 65 6.32 -8.67 8.54
C LEU A 65 7.43 -8.92 9.56
N GLN A 66 8.61 -8.35 9.31
CA GLN A 66 9.78 -8.56 10.16
C GLN A 66 9.58 -8.02 11.59
N THR A 67 8.69 -7.03 11.77
CA THR A 67 8.42 -6.48 13.11
C THR A 67 7.64 -7.43 14.01
N PHE A 68 6.98 -8.45 13.44
CA PHE A 68 6.21 -9.43 14.23
C PHE A 68 7.14 -10.41 14.97
N ASN A 69 8.39 -10.58 14.51
CA ASN A 69 9.35 -11.56 15.06
C ASN A 69 8.77 -12.97 15.10
N HIS A 70 7.97 -13.32 14.07
CA HIS A 70 7.36 -14.65 13.95
C HIS A 70 8.37 -15.63 13.33
N PRO A 71 8.36 -16.93 13.70
CA PRO A 71 9.28 -17.91 13.10
C PRO A 71 9.13 -17.97 11.58
N TYR A 72 10.23 -17.77 10.87
CA TYR A 72 10.20 -17.68 9.41
C TYR A 72 9.74 -18.98 8.74
N GLU A 73 10.08 -20.14 9.33
CA GLU A 73 9.65 -21.44 8.83
C GLU A 73 8.14 -21.69 9.02
N GLN A 74 7.44 -20.84 9.79
CA GLN A 74 5.99 -20.84 9.95
C GLN A 74 5.32 -19.74 9.11
N THR A 75 6.12 -19.05 8.26
CA THR A 75 5.67 -17.85 7.57
C THR A 75 5.71 -18.03 6.05
N ALA A 76 4.64 -17.63 5.38
CA ALA A 76 4.58 -17.50 3.93
C ALA A 76 4.21 -16.06 3.58
N VAL A 77 4.66 -15.60 2.41
CA VAL A 77 4.29 -14.28 1.89
C VAL A 77 3.88 -14.38 0.42
N THR A 78 3.00 -13.48 -0.01
CA THR A 78 2.76 -13.25 -1.43
C THR A 78 3.13 -11.82 -1.81
N GLU A 79 3.46 -11.64 -3.10
CA GLU A 79 3.77 -10.32 -3.65
C GLU A 79 3.47 -10.32 -5.14
N GLY A 80 2.72 -9.31 -5.60
CA GLY A 80 2.34 -9.18 -7.00
C GLY A 80 3.22 -8.22 -7.81
N TYR A 81 3.99 -7.36 -7.14
CA TYR A 81 4.87 -6.40 -7.82
C TYR A 81 6.24 -7.05 -8.08
N PRO A 82 6.63 -7.28 -9.35
CA PRO A 82 7.84 -8.07 -9.63
C PRO A 82 9.13 -7.57 -8.96
N PRO A 83 9.41 -6.25 -8.85
CA PRO A 83 10.63 -5.83 -8.14
C PRO A 83 10.65 -6.24 -6.66
N ASN A 84 9.50 -6.13 -5.97
CA ASN A 84 9.39 -6.55 -4.57
C ASN A 84 9.52 -8.07 -4.45
N TYR A 85 8.86 -8.81 -5.34
CA TYR A 85 8.98 -10.28 -5.37
C TYR A 85 10.45 -10.70 -5.50
N GLN A 86 11.21 -10.06 -6.40
CA GLN A 86 12.64 -10.36 -6.56
C GLN A 86 13.45 -9.99 -5.30
N LEU A 87 13.08 -8.90 -4.63
CA LEU A 87 13.70 -8.50 -3.36
C LEU A 87 13.46 -9.58 -2.30
N LEU A 88 12.22 -10.07 -2.15
CA LEU A 88 11.86 -11.09 -1.16
C LEU A 88 12.60 -12.41 -1.40
N LEU A 89 12.77 -12.81 -2.65
CA LEU A 89 13.56 -14.01 -3.01
C LEU A 89 15.03 -13.89 -2.61
N GLN A 90 15.55 -12.67 -2.46
CA GLN A 90 16.93 -12.43 -2.05
C GLN A 90 17.08 -12.23 -0.55
N THR A 91 16.02 -11.77 0.11
CA THR A 91 16.10 -11.35 1.52
C THR A 91 15.39 -12.31 2.48
N LEU A 92 14.16 -12.71 2.23
CA LEU A 92 13.36 -13.53 3.17
C LEU A 92 13.36 -15.02 2.83
N ASP A 93 13.33 -15.38 1.54
CA ASP A 93 13.33 -16.78 1.13
C ASP A 93 14.56 -17.55 1.66
N PRO A 94 15.79 -17.01 1.59
CA PRO A 94 16.95 -17.73 2.15
C PRO A 94 16.92 -17.87 3.68
N GLN A 95 16.06 -17.12 4.35
CA GLN A 95 15.91 -17.19 5.81
C GLN A 95 14.81 -18.17 6.23
N GLY A 96 14.07 -18.77 5.27
CA GLY A 96 13.08 -19.79 5.53
C GLY A 96 11.64 -19.38 5.33
N VAL A 97 11.38 -18.14 4.92
CA VAL A 97 10.03 -17.70 4.57
C VAL A 97 9.64 -18.28 3.20
N THR A 98 8.42 -18.82 3.08
CA THR A 98 7.92 -19.28 1.78
C THR A 98 7.43 -18.07 0.98
N VAL A 99 8.09 -17.77 -0.15
CA VAL A 99 7.76 -16.60 -0.98
C VAL A 99 7.05 -17.04 -2.27
N LYS A 100 5.85 -16.52 -2.54
CA LYS A 100 5.08 -16.84 -3.74
C LYS A 100 4.68 -15.58 -4.50
N PHE A 101 4.72 -15.65 -5.81
CA PHE A 101 4.20 -14.59 -6.68
C PHE A 101 2.69 -14.74 -6.80
N VAL A 102 1.96 -13.62 -6.73
CA VAL A 102 0.52 -13.61 -7.00
C VAL A 102 0.27 -12.69 -8.21
N GLY A 103 -0.54 -13.18 -9.15
CA GLY A 103 -0.90 -12.41 -10.35
C GLY A 103 -2.24 -11.70 -10.19
N GLU A 104 -2.67 -11.04 -11.26
CA GLU A 104 -3.89 -10.21 -11.28
C GLU A 104 -5.19 -10.95 -10.89
N GLU A 105 -5.19 -12.28 -10.90
CA GLU A 105 -6.38 -13.07 -10.56
C GLU A 105 -6.46 -13.39 -9.06
N ASP A 106 -5.49 -12.93 -8.26
CA ASP A 106 -5.40 -13.15 -6.81
C ASP A 106 -5.49 -14.64 -6.40
N VAL A 107 -5.03 -15.56 -7.27
CA VAL A 107 -5.00 -16.99 -6.97
C VAL A 107 -3.78 -17.29 -6.10
N LEU A 108 -4.01 -17.94 -4.97
CA LEU A 108 -2.96 -18.25 -3.98
C LEU A 108 -2.40 -19.66 -4.23
N ASP A 109 -1.12 -19.77 -4.56
CA ASP A 109 -0.45 -21.06 -4.80
C ASP A 109 -0.11 -21.76 -3.47
N PHE A 110 -1.16 -22.07 -2.69
CA PHE A 110 -1.07 -22.81 -1.43
C PHE A 110 -2.22 -23.83 -1.37
N PRO A 111 -2.03 -24.94 -0.66
CA PRO A 111 -3.13 -25.91 -0.45
C PRO A 111 -4.27 -25.31 0.38
N ASP A 112 -5.42 -25.96 0.32
CA ASP A 112 -6.56 -25.66 1.21
C ASP A 112 -6.13 -25.83 2.67
N ASP A 113 -6.76 -25.07 3.58
CA ASP A 113 -6.60 -25.22 5.03
C ASP A 113 -5.12 -25.16 5.49
N SER A 114 -4.31 -24.27 4.88
CA SER A 114 -2.86 -24.16 5.15
C SER A 114 -2.54 -23.25 6.34
N PHE A 115 -3.33 -22.19 6.56
CA PHE A 115 -2.93 -21.10 7.46
C PHE A 115 -3.89 -20.94 8.64
N ASP A 116 -3.31 -20.71 9.82
CA ASP A 116 -4.06 -20.34 11.02
C ASP A 116 -4.43 -18.85 10.98
N LEU A 117 -3.53 -18.03 10.40
CA LEU A 117 -3.74 -16.59 10.29
C LEU A 117 -3.30 -16.13 8.91
N VAL A 118 -4.17 -15.38 8.24
CA VAL A 118 -3.85 -14.65 7.01
C VAL A 118 -3.95 -13.17 7.34
N ILE A 119 -2.94 -12.41 6.98
CA ILE A 119 -2.93 -10.95 7.16
C ILE A 119 -2.77 -10.26 5.81
N ASN A 120 -3.27 -9.01 5.72
CA ASN A 120 -3.25 -8.25 4.48
C ASN A 120 -3.29 -6.76 4.83
N SER A 121 -2.34 -6.01 4.31
CA SER A 121 -2.28 -4.57 4.52
C SER A 121 -2.24 -3.87 3.16
N HIS A 122 -3.42 -3.44 2.68
CA HIS A 122 -3.59 -2.64 1.46
C HIS A 122 -3.38 -3.38 0.14
N GLU A 123 -3.40 -4.72 0.14
CA GLU A 123 -3.31 -5.52 -1.09
C GLU A 123 -4.69 -6.02 -1.50
N SER A 124 -4.92 -6.19 -2.81
CA SER A 124 -6.13 -6.85 -3.31
C SER A 124 -6.20 -8.31 -2.87
N PHE A 125 -7.39 -8.88 -2.86
CA PHE A 125 -7.54 -10.31 -2.53
C PHE A 125 -8.88 -10.85 -3.02
N ALA A 126 -8.85 -12.13 -3.43
CA ALA A 126 -10.06 -12.88 -3.72
C ALA A 126 -10.56 -13.53 -2.43
N VAL A 127 -11.75 -13.13 -1.96
CA VAL A 127 -12.35 -13.66 -0.72
C VAL A 127 -12.40 -15.19 -0.73
N ALA A 128 -12.71 -15.80 -1.90
CA ALA A 128 -12.79 -17.26 -2.05
C ALA A 128 -11.43 -17.92 -1.77
N GLU A 129 -10.34 -17.31 -2.22
CA GLU A 129 -8.99 -17.83 -2.02
C GLU A 129 -8.55 -17.68 -0.56
N VAL A 130 -8.80 -16.51 0.05
CA VAL A 130 -8.53 -16.32 1.49
C VAL A 130 -9.27 -17.40 2.30
N LYS A 131 -10.56 -17.59 2.00
CA LYS A 131 -11.37 -18.61 2.69
C LYS A 131 -10.81 -20.02 2.45
N ARG A 132 -10.34 -20.32 1.24
CA ARG A 132 -9.83 -21.63 0.86
C ARG A 132 -8.56 -21.99 1.63
N VAL A 133 -7.60 -21.04 1.70
CA VAL A 133 -6.30 -21.32 2.34
C VAL A 133 -6.36 -21.24 3.86
N LEU A 134 -7.37 -20.61 4.44
CA LEU A 134 -7.55 -20.55 5.90
C LEU A 134 -8.07 -21.88 6.43
N LYS A 135 -7.44 -22.38 7.48
CA LYS A 135 -7.93 -23.52 8.26
C LYS A 135 -9.32 -23.23 8.84
N PRO A 136 -10.10 -24.27 9.21
CA PRO A 136 -11.31 -24.03 10.00
C PRO A 136 -10.97 -23.24 11.27
N ASP A 137 -11.79 -22.23 11.58
CA ASP A 137 -11.59 -21.27 12.67
C ASP A 137 -10.36 -20.35 12.52
N GLY A 138 -9.63 -20.43 11.39
CA GLY A 138 -8.52 -19.51 11.07
C GLY A 138 -9.02 -18.08 10.93
N LEU A 139 -8.12 -17.14 11.13
CA LEU A 139 -8.46 -15.70 11.13
C LEU A 139 -7.90 -14.99 9.91
N PHE A 140 -8.67 -14.06 9.38
CA PHE A 140 -8.20 -13.08 8.39
C PHE A 140 -8.24 -11.69 9.03
N ILE A 141 -7.10 -11.03 9.06
CA ILE A 141 -6.97 -9.67 9.57
C ILE A 141 -6.52 -8.78 8.41
N SER A 142 -7.30 -7.76 8.12
CA SER A 142 -6.96 -6.86 7.02
C SER A 142 -7.17 -5.41 7.41
N GLN A 143 -6.31 -4.54 6.89
CA GLN A 143 -6.58 -3.11 6.80
C GLN A 143 -6.50 -2.70 5.34
N GLN A 144 -7.37 -1.80 4.93
CA GLN A 144 -7.50 -1.42 3.53
C GLN A 144 -7.66 0.07 3.37
N VAL A 145 -7.29 0.57 2.19
CA VAL A 145 -7.72 1.88 1.76
C VAL A 145 -9.19 1.76 1.31
N GLY A 146 -9.98 2.73 1.66
CA GLY A 146 -11.39 2.78 1.19
C GLY A 146 -11.49 3.47 -0.16
N ASP A 147 -12.66 3.35 -0.78
CA ASP A 147 -12.90 3.86 -2.14
C ASP A 147 -12.75 5.37 -2.28
N PHE A 148 -12.79 6.10 -1.17
CA PHE A 148 -12.56 7.56 -1.19
C PHE A 148 -11.12 7.95 -0.89
N ASN A 149 -10.20 6.97 -0.83
CA ASN A 149 -8.80 7.24 -0.60
C ASN A 149 -8.25 8.14 -1.70
N GLY A 150 -7.59 9.22 -1.30
CA GLY A 150 -7.01 10.16 -2.24
C GLY A 150 -8.01 10.97 -3.08
N LEU A 151 -9.33 10.85 -2.84
CA LEU A 151 -10.37 11.44 -3.68
C LEU A 151 -10.16 12.94 -3.94
N ASN A 152 -9.79 13.69 -2.91
CA ASN A 152 -9.56 15.14 -3.02
C ASN A 152 -8.44 15.45 -4.03
N LEU A 153 -7.34 14.74 -3.94
CA LEU A 153 -6.20 14.94 -4.84
C LEU A 153 -6.50 14.39 -6.24
N ALA A 154 -7.08 13.19 -6.32
CA ALA A 154 -7.42 12.56 -7.59
C ALA A 154 -8.37 13.43 -8.42
N SER A 155 -9.39 14.02 -7.80
CA SER A 155 -10.37 14.88 -8.51
C SER A 155 -9.74 16.16 -9.09
N ARG A 156 -8.56 16.55 -8.59
CA ARG A 156 -7.83 17.74 -9.05
C ARG A 156 -6.79 17.41 -10.12
N LEU A 157 -6.36 16.17 -10.19
CA LEU A 157 -5.31 15.73 -11.12
C LEU A 157 -5.86 14.92 -12.29
N MET A 158 -6.98 14.19 -12.08
CA MET A 158 -7.46 13.22 -13.07
C MET A 158 -8.80 13.67 -13.68
N PRO A 159 -9.05 13.36 -14.97
CA PRO A 159 -10.31 13.77 -15.63
C PRO A 159 -11.53 12.99 -15.14
N GLU A 160 -11.35 11.77 -14.60
CA GLU A 160 -12.43 10.93 -14.05
C GLU A 160 -11.94 10.30 -12.74
N VAL A 161 -12.86 10.17 -11.75
CA VAL A 161 -12.55 9.61 -10.42
C VAL A 161 -13.61 8.55 -10.11
N ARG A 162 -13.19 7.46 -9.55
CA ARG A 162 -14.10 6.38 -9.12
C ARG A 162 -14.33 6.46 -7.61
N UNK A 163 -15.44 6.30 -7.16
CA UNK A 163 -15.73 6.45 -5.76
C UNK A 163 -16.52 5.28 -5.28
N UNK A 164 -16.55 4.84 -4.09
CA UNK A 164 -17.27 3.91 -3.42
C UNK A 164 -17.62 4.09 -2.06
N CYS A 165 -17.31 3.79 -0.82
CA CYS A 165 -18.12 3.53 0.38
C CYS A 165 -17.57 4.11 1.70
N ASP A 166 -18.26 3.98 2.80
CA ASP A 166 -18.11 4.74 4.07
C ASP A 166 -17.07 4.23 5.06
N GLU A 167 -16.13 5.12 5.53
CA GLU A 167 -15.20 4.76 6.65
C GLU A 167 -14.43 5.97 7.26
N ALA A 168 -13.23 5.79 7.81
CA ALA A 168 -12.44 6.84 8.46
C ALA A 168 -11.58 7.64 7.48
N TYR A 169 -11.51 8.94 7.66
CA TYR A 169 -10.72 9.84 6.81
C TYR A 169 -9.56 10.44 7.59
N LEU A 170 -8.35 10.35 7.01
CA LEU A 170 -7.11 10.83 7.61
C LEU A 170 -6.57 12.00 6.78
N ASN A 171 -6.17 13.08 7.45
CA ASN A 171 -5.56 14.21 6.76
C ASN A 171 -4.14 13.86 6.31
N GLN A 172 -3.86 14.16 5.06
CA GLN A 172 -2.53 14.03 4.47
C GLN A 172 -2.11 15.39 3.90
N GLN A 173 -0.86 15.75 4.04
CA GLN A 173 -0.35 17.02 3.56
C GLN A 173 0.96 16.83 2.81
N PHE A 174 1.14 17.58 1.71
CA PHE A 174 2.38 17.66 0.96
C PHE A 174 2.94 19.07 1.09
N PHE A 175 4.23 19.17 1.39
CA PHE A 175 4.91 20.43 1.63
C PHE A 175 5.78 20.88 0.45
N ASP A 176 5.85 20.07 -0.61
CA ASP A 176 6.51 20.42 -1.87
C ASP A 176 5.92 19.61 -3.02
N MET A 177 6.22 20.04 -4.25
CA MET A 177 5.70 19.41 -5.47
C MET A 177 6.44 18.10 -5.79
N ASP A 178 7.67 17.96 -5.35
CA ASP A 178 8.50 16.80 -5.59
C ASP A 178 7.90 15.57 -4.90
N SER A 179 7.58 15.71 -3.61
CA SER A 179 6.96 14.64 -2.83
C SER A 179 5.56 14.28 -3.35
N LEU A 180 4.78 15.28 -3.76
CA LEU A 180 3.45 15.04 -4.33
C LEU A 180 3.55 14.23 -5.63
N ILE A 181 4.43 14.61 -6.53
CA ILE A 181 4.61 13.94 -7.82
C ILE A 181 5.13 12.50 -7.61
N PHE A 182 6.10 12.34 -6.70
CA PHE A 182 6.61 11.02 -6.33
C PHE A 182 5.48 10.13 -5.83
N TYR A 183 4.68 10.62 -4.88
CA TYR A 183 3.56 9.88 -4.29
C TYR A 183 2.55 9.45 -5.36
N VAL A 184 2.09 10.40 -6.18
CA VAL A 184 1.09 10.14 -7.23
C VAL A 184 1.61 9.08 -8.23
N ARG A 185 2.90 9.11 -8.55
CA ARG A 185 3.50 8.12 -9.46
C ARG A 185 3.65 6.74 -8.81
N THR A 186 3.86 6.71 -7.50
CA THR A 186 4.03 5.45 -6.77
C THR A 186 2.73 4.64 -6.70
N ILE A 187 1.58 5.32 -6.55
CA ILE A 187 0.28 4.64 -6.43
C ILE A 187 -0.53 4.84 -7.72
N GLU A 188 0.03 4.38 -8.83
CA GLU A 188 -0.53 4.65 -10.17
C GLU A 188 -1.95 4.09 -10.37
N TRP A 189 -2.38 3.09 -9.58
CA TRP A 189 -3.75 2.58 -9.65
C TRP A 189 -4.79 3.61 -9.17
N GLU A 190 -4.41 4.54 -8.29
CA GLU A 190 -5.29 5.68 -7.90
C GLU A 190 -5.23 6.82 -8.94
N TYR A 191 -4.14 6.91 -9.71
CA TYR A 191 -3.90 7.99 -10.65
C TYR A 191 -3.56 7.43 -12.05
N PRO A 192 -4.45 6.63 -12.65
CA PRO A 192 -4.12 5.91 -13.88
C PRO A 192 -3.79 6.86 -15.03
N GLY A 193 -2.63 6.65 -15.63
CA GLY A 193 -2.18 7.44 -16.78
C GLY A 193 -1.63 8.81 -16.43
N PHE A 194 -1.44 9.12 -15.14
CA PHE A 194 -0.83 10.40 -14.73
C PHE A 194 0.59 10.51 -15.26
N THR A 195 0.91 11.66 -15.84
CA THR A 195 2.30 12.08 -16.11
C THR A 195 2.40 13.59 -15.92
N VAL A 196 3.57 14.07 -15.58
CA VAL A 196 3.81 15.52 -15.47
C VAL A 196 3.45 16.23 -16.77
N GLU A 197 3.74 15.59 -17.91
CA GLU A 197 3.45 16.17 -19.23
C GLU A 197 1.95 16.38 -19.46
N LYS A 198 1.15 15.34 -19.19
CA LYS A 198 -0.32 15.37 -19.40
C LYS A 198 -1.02 16.29 -18.39
N ASN A 199 -0.56 16.26 -17.14
CA ASN A 199 -1.26 16.91 -16.02
C ASN A 199 -0.60 18.21 -15.57
N PHE A 200 0.22 18.80 -16.42
CA PHE A 200 1.02 20.00 -16.09
C PHE A 200 0.15 21.18 -15.64
N LYS A 201 -0.99 21.34 -16.30
CA LYS A 201 -1.93 22.43 -15.97
C LYS A 201 -2.49 22.27 -14.55
N GLU A 202 -2.89 21.04 -14.21
CA GLU A 202 -3.44 20.70 -12.89
C GLU A 202 -2.35 20.87 -11.81
N LEU A 203 -1.13 20.41 -12.12
CA LEU A 203 0.02 20.59 -11.23
C LEU A 203 0.34 22.07 -10.99
N LEU A 204 0.19 22.93 -11.99
CA LEU A 204 0.36 24.38 -11.78
C LEU A 204 -0.68 24.92 -10.78
N GLY A 205 -1.92 24.43 -10.85
CA GLY A 205 -2.95 24.82 -9.87
C GLY A 205 -2.57 24.44 -8.45
N LEU A 206 -2.08 23.21 -8.26
CA LEU A 206 -1.60 22.73 -6.96
C LEU A 206 -0.38 23.51 -6.49
N TYR A 207 0.53 23.85 -7.40
CA TYR A 207 1.71 24.66 -7.09
C TYR A 207 1.33 26.06 -6.60
N GLU A 208 0.33 26.69 -7.22
CA GLU A 208 -0.15 27.99 -6.75
C GLU A 208 -0.84 27.89 -5.38
N GLU A 209 -1.54 26.78 -5.10
CA GLU A 209 -2.09 26.50 -3.78
C GLU A 209 -0.98 26.34 -2.74
N LEU A 210 0.04 25.54 -3.07
CA LEU A 210 1.21 25.32 -2.21
C LEU A 210 1.88 26.67 -1.87
N LYS A 211 2.07 27.53 -2.86
CA LYS A 211 2.66 28.86 -2.65
C LYS A 211 1.81 29.73 -1.72
N ARG A 212 0.49 29.58 -1.79
CA ARG A 212 -0.46 30.41 -1.03
C ARG A 212 -0.62 29.95 0.40
N HIS A 213 -0.64 28.63 0.62
CA HIS A 213 -1.02 28.02 1.89
C HIS A 213 0.12 27.27 2.60
N GLY A 214 1.24 27.04 1.90
CA GLY A 214 2.38 26.29 2.44
C GLY A 214 2.20 24.79 2.41
N THR A 215 1.04 24.30 1.95
CA THR A 215 0.74 22.86 1.92
C THR A 215 -0.36 22.58 0.91
N ILE A 216 -0.37 21.34 0.39
CA ILE A 216 -1.46 20.78 -0.41
C ILE A 216 -2.12 19.69 0.44
N TYR A 217 -3.44 19.77 0.62
CA TYR A 217 -4.20 18.82 1.42
C TYR A 217 -4.77 17.70 0.58
N ASN A 218 -4.79 16.51 1.15
CA ASN A 218 -5.44 15.32 0.61
C ASN A 218 -6.15 14.60 1.76
N LEU A 219 -7.08 13.70 1.44
CA LEU A 219 -7.72 12.82 2.43
C LEU A 219 -7.39 11.38 2.08
N GLN A 220 -6.90 10.64 3.07
CA GLN A 220 -6.72 9.21 2.97
C GLN A 220 -7.95 8.53 3.57
N HIS A 221 -8.44 7.47 2.94
CA HIS A 221 -9.57 6.69 3.44
C HIS A 221 -9.08 5.30 3.84
N ARG A 222 -9.37 4.88 5.07
CA ARG A 222 -8.87 3.62 5.63
C ARG A 222 -9.97 2.87 6.37
N PHE A 223 -9.92 1.53 6.32
CA PHE A 223 -10.71 0.67 7.20
C PHE A 223 -9.89 -0.56 7.61
N ALA A 224 -10.32 -1.25 8.67
CA ALA A 224 -9.69 -2.49 9.11
C ALA A 224 -10.75 -3.45 9.64
N PHE A 225 -10.51 -4.74 9.50
CA PHE A 225 -11.42 -5.74 10.04
C PHE A 225 -10.69 -7.03 10.43
N VAL A 226 -11.36 -7.81 11.27
CA VAL A 226 -10.96 -9.18 11.61
C VAL A 226 -12.12 -10.11 11.22
N ALA A 227 -11.84 -11.14 10.47
CA ALA A 227 -12.86 -12.13 10.08
C ALA A 227 -12.42 -13.54 10.47
N ARG A 228 -13.37 -14.37 10.87
CA ARG A 228 -13.13 -15.76 11.23
C ARG A 228 -13.71 -16.68 10.16
N ASN A 229 -12.94 -17.66 9.73
CA ASN A 229 -13.41 -18.68 8.80
C ASN A 229 -14.29 -19.68 9.57
N THR A 230 -15.57 -19.75 9.19
CA THR A 230 -16.56 -20.64 9.83
C THR A 230 -16.91 -21.83 8.93
N LYS A 231 -15.91 -22.49 8.32
CA LYS A 231 -16.11 -23.69 7.52
C LYS A 231 -16.75 -24.81 8.32
#